data_2307d0c07003e3f22e9bf26ca04c5ee3
#
_entry.id   2307d0c07003e3f22e9bf26ca04c5ee3
#
_cell.length_a   1.000
_cell.length_b   1.000
_cell.length_c   1.000
_cell.angle_alpha   90.00
_cell.angle_beta   90.00
_cell.angle_gamma   90.00
#
_symmetry.space_group_name_H-M   'P 1'
#
loop_
_entity.id
_entity.type
_entity.pdbx_description
1 polymer ?
#
loop_
_entity_poly.entity_id
_entity_poly.type
_entity_poly.pdbx_seq_one_letter_code
_entity_poly.pdbx_strand_id
1 'polypeptide(L)'
;PSQFEKVLNNIQTEKKVFKKEDFDEDAQKEFLKGAKIAYETIITDFSDNDNKLIASKPLLNKKIYDQFNEALKERSKRGHYAEITFIGVNSAKIKEHKKMNQILNVTVEFISEVITCIKDKEKKVISGDPEKIKKIYDTWVFSRDIKSSNPNWQLVDTLT
;
A
#
# COMPACT_ATOMS: atom_id res chain seq x y z
N PRO A 1 18.11 -46.04 -5.31
CA PRO A 1 17.88 -45.07 -6.37
C PRO A 1 19.18 -44.60 -7.00
N SER A 2 19.17 -44.40 -8.30
CA SER A 2 20.31 -43.89 -9.03
C SER A 2 20.69 -42.48 -8.58
N GLN A 3 21.92 -42.05 -8.84
CA GLN A 3 22.33 -40.68 -8.59
C GLN A 3 21.47 -39.67 -9.36
N PHE A 4 21.05 -40.05 -10.57
CA PHE A 4 20.17 -39.23 -11.39
C PHE A 4 18.82 -39.00 -10.70
N GLU A 5 18.22 -40.03 -10.13
CA GLU A 5 16.95 -39.93 -9.40
C GLU A 5 17.09 -39.05 -8.15
N LYS A 6 18.23 -39.15 -7.44
CA LYS A 6 18.50 -38.29 -6.28
C LYS A 6 18.59 -36.83 -6.67
N VAL A 7 19.28 -36.54 -7.78
CA VAL A 7 19.39 -35.18 -8.29
C VAL A 7 18.02 -34.67 -8.72
N LEU A 8 17.25 -35.50 -9.41
CA LEU A 8 15.89 -35.11 -9.85
C LEU A 8 14.97 -34.82 -8.66
N ASN A 9 15.04 -35.68 -7.63
CA ASN A 9 14.24 -35.44 -6.40
C ASN A 9 14.65 -34.18 -5.69
N ASN A 10 15.94 -33.88 -5.62
CA ASN A 10 16.43 -32.62 -5.02
C ASN A 10 15.93 -31.40 -5.80
N ILE A 11 15.98 -31.47 -7.14
CA ILE A 11 15.46 -30.38 -7.99
C ILE A 11 13.96 -30.17 -7.75
N GLN A 12 13.19 -31.26 -7.67
CA GLN A 12 11.76 -31.18 -7.40
C GLN A 12 11.47 -30.63 -6.01
N THR A 13 12.26 -31.02 -5.02
CA THR A 13 12.13 -30.51 -3.65
C THR A 13 12.46 -29.01 -3.61
N GLU A 14 13.52 -28.60 -4.26
CA GLU A 14 13.89 -27.18 -4.36
C GLU A 14 12.80 -26.36 -5.07
N LYS A 15 12.24 -26.89 -6.16
CA LYS A 15 11.12 -26.23 -6.85
C LYS A 15 9.89 -26.11 -5.96
N LYS A 16 9.59 -27.11 -5.14
CA LYS A 16 8.48 -27.06 -4.18
C LYS A 16 8.74 -26.03 -3.09
N VAL A 17 9.96 -25.93 -2.58
CA VAL A 17 10.36 -24.92 -1.61
C VAL A 17 10.23 -23.52 -2.21
N PHE A 18 10.70 -23.32 -3.46
CA PHE A 18 10.52 -22.05 -4.17
C PHE A 18 9.05 -21.66 -4.31
N LYS A 19 8.16 -22.60 -4.63
CA LYS A 19 6.73 -22.33 -4.74
C LYS A 19 6.09 -21.97 -3.39
N LYS A 20 6.56 -22.56 -2.29
CA LYS A 20 6.09 -22.24 -0.95
C LYS A 20 6.59 -20.87 -0.48
N GLU A 21 7.81 -20.48 -0.89
CA GLU A 21 8.42 -19.22 -0.52
C GLU A 21 7.82 -18.05 -1.29
N ASP A 22 7.14 -18.27 -2.43
CA ASP A 22 6.64 -17.19 -3.28
C ASP A 22 5.64 -16.30 -2.56
N PHE A 23 4.73 -16.83 -1.78
CA PHE A 23 3.84 -16.03 -0.94
C PHE A 23 3.07 -16.89 0.05
N ASP A 24 3.81 -17.61 0.89
CA ASP A 24 3.24 -18.47 1.93
C ASP A 24 2.69 -17.63 3.09
N GLU A 25 2.17 -18.30 4.13
CA GLU A 25 1.59 -17.63 5.29
C GLU A 25 2.56 -16.66 5.96
N ASP A 26 3.82 -17.05 6.11
CA ASP A 26 4.81 -16.19 6.76
C ASP A 26 5.13 -14.96 5.90
N ALA A 27 5.27 -15.16 4.59
CA ALA A 27 5.47 -14.07 3.64
C ALA A 27 4.27 -13.12 3.63
N GLN A 28 3.04 -13.65 3.71
CA GLN A 28 1.83 -12.84 3.79
C GLN A 28 1.77 -12.01 5.07
N LYS A 29 2.18 -12.57 6.20
CA LYS A 29 2.24 -11.83 7.48
C LYS A 29 3.25 -10.69 7.42
N GLU A 30 4.43 -10.96 6.89
CA GLU A 30 5.46 -9.92 6.71
C GLU A 30 5.00 -8.83 5.75
N PHE A 31 4.37 -9.24 4.64
CA PHE A 31 3.79 -8.28 3.69
C PHE A 31 2.77 -7.38 4.37
N LEU A 32 1.83 -7.93 5.15
CA LEU A 32 0.79 -7.15 5.81
C LEU A 32 1.34 -6.15 6.82
N LYS A 33 2.41 -6.49 7.52
CA LYS A 33 3.11 -5.53 8.39
C LYS A 33 3.60 -4.32 7.60
N GLY A 34 4.28 -4.58 6.49
CA GLY A 34 4.78 -3.52 5.61
C GLY A 34 3.65 -2.74 4.94
N ALA A 35 2.58 -3.42 4.52
CA ALA A 35 1.44 -2.78 3.89
C ALA A 35 0.71 -1.81 4.83
N LYS A 36 0.58 -2.16 6.11
CA LYS A 36 0.00 -1.26 7.12
C LYS A 36 0.85 -0.01 7.31
N ILE A 37 2.16 -0.15 7.36
CA ILE A 37 3.10 0.98 7.49
C ILE A 37 3.00 1.86 6.24
N ALA A 38 2.99 1.27 5.05
CA ALA A 38 2.86 2.00 3.80
C ALA A 38 1.52 2.75 3.73
N TYR A 39 0.44 2.10 4.14
CA TYR A 39 -0.89 2.72 4.18
C TYR A 39 -0.90 3.96 5.07
N GLU A 40 -0.42 3.84 6.30
CA GLU A 40 -0.34 4.97 7.24
C GLU A 40 0.52 6.10 6.68
N THR A 41 1.67 5.78 6.11
CA THR A 41 2.58 6.76 5.50
C THR A 41 1.89 7.53 4.37
N ILE A 42 1.19 6.82 3.50
CA ILE A 42 0.52 7.42 2.35
C ILE A 42 -0.65 8.29 2.80
N ILE A 43 -1.48 7.80 3.72
CA ILE A 43 -2.62 8.57 4.24
C ILE A 43 -2.14 9.84 4.95
N THR A 44 -1.11 9.75 5.79
CA THR A 44 -0.59 10.91 6.52
C THR A 44 0.07 11.94 5.61
N ASP A 45 0.64 11.52 4.49
CA ASP A 45 1.20 12.46 3.52
C ASP A 45 0.16 13.40 2.91
N PHE A 46 -1.12 13.01 2.90
CA PHE A 46 -2.21 13.88 2.46
C PHE A 46 -2.58 14.94 3.49
N SER A 47 -2.13 14.79 4.72
CA SER A 47 -2.35 15.76 5.81
C SER A 47 -1.45 16.98 5.70
N ASP A 48 -0.42 16.91 4.87
CA ASP A 48 0.57 17.96 4.80
C ASP A 48 0.01 19.15 4.00
N ASN A 49 0.16 20.36 4.54
CA ASN A 49 -0.31 21.57 3.84
C ASN A 49 0.69 22.09 2.80
N ASP A 50 1.87 21.49 2.68
CA ASP A 50 2.76 21.76 1.54
C ASP A 50 2.36 20.98 0.28
N ASN A 51 1.42 20.04 0.41
CA ASN A 51 0.89 19.22 -0.69
C ASN A 51 1.98 18.45 -1.45
N LYS A 52 2.94 17.88 -0.73
CA LYS A 52 4.02 17.07 -1.29
C LYS A 52 3.97 15.65 -0.77
N LEU A 53 4.27 14.69 -1.64
CA LEU A 53 4.27 13.28 -1.33
C LEU A 53 5.69 12.76 -1.08
N ILE A 54 6.43 13.40 -0.17
CA ILE A 54 7.86 13.11 0.02
C ILE A 54 8.08 11.70 0.57
N ALA A 55 7.39 11.35 1.65
CA ALA A 55 7.53 10.04 2.29
C ALA A 55 6.90 8.94 1.45
N SER A 56 5.83 9.24 0.73
CA SER A 56 5.08 8.25 -0.05
C SER A 56 5.71 7.93 -1.40
N LYS A 57 6.48 8.84 -1.98
CA LYS A 57 7.00 8.70 -3.35
C LYS A 57 7.66 7.35 -3.62
N PRO A 58 8.56 6.83 -2.76
CA PRO A 58 9.16 5.52 -3.03
C PRO A 58 8.19 4.34 -2.90
N LEU A 59 7.01 4.56 -2.31
CA LEU A 59 5.99 3.54 -2.11
C LEU A 59 4.96 3.50 -3.24
N LEU A 60 5.03 4.41 -4.19
CA LEU A 60 4.06 4.57 -5.27
C LEU A 60 4.71 4.29 -6.62
N ASN A 61 3.99 3.59 -7.51
CA ASN A 61 4.43 3.57 -8.89
C ASN A 61 4.18 4.95 -9.53
N LYS A 62 4.72 5.17 -10.73
CA LYS A 62 4.62 6.46 -11.41
C LYS A 62 3.17 6.88 -11.64
N LYS A 63 2.33 5.95 -12.08
CA LYS A 63 0.90 6.22 -12.36
C LYS A 63 0.19 6.75 -11.12
N ILE A 64 0.35 6.07 -9.98
CA ILE A 64 -0.31 6.46 -8.73
C ILE A 64 0.28 7.76 -8.19
N TYR A 65 1.61 7.90 -8.25
CA TYR A 65 2.25 9.15 -7.86
C TYR A 65 1.68 10.34 -8.63
N ASP A 66 1.56 10.20 -9.95
CA ASP A 66 1.04 11.28 -10.79
C ASP A 66 -0.42 11.61 -10.46
N GLN A 67 -1.26 10.58 -10.21
CA GLN A 67 -2.65 10.77 -9.82
C GLN A 67 -2.77 11.49 -8.47
N PHE A 68 -2.02 11.06 -7.47
CA PHE A 68 -2.07 11.67 -6.14
C PHE A 68 -1.50 13.10 -6.17
N ASN A 69 -0.42 13.30 -6.88
CA ASN A 69 0.20 14.61 -7.02
C ASN A 69 -0.74 15.61 -7.71
N GLU A 70 -1.46 15.16 -8.74
CA GLU A 70 -2.46 16.00 -9.41
C GLU A 70 -3.60 16.38 -8.48
N ALA A 71 -4.09 15.44 -7.67
CA ALA A 71 -5.13 15.70 -6.67
C ALA A 71 -4.69 16.76 -5.65
N LEU A 72 -3.42 16.66 -5.19
CA LEU A 72 -2.87 17.63 -4.26
C LEU A 72 -2.68 19.02 -4.89
N LYS A 73 -2.29 19.06 -6.17
CA LYS A 73 -2.18 20.32 -6.92
C LYS A 73 -3.53 21.01 -7.05
N GLU A 74 -4.58 20.27 -7.37
CA GLU A 74 -5.94 20.80 -7.46
C GLU A 74 -6.41 21.36 -6.12
N ARG A 75 -6.15 20.64 -5.04
CA ARG A 75 -6.48 21.10 -3.69
C ARG A 75 -5.72 22.38 -3.34
N SER A 76 -4.44 22.42 -3.68
CA SER A 76 -3.58 23.59 -3.45
C SER A 76 -4.05 24.82 -4.23
N LYS A 77 -4.47 24.65 -5.48
CA LYS A 77 -5.01 25.73 -6.31
C LYS A 77 -6.25 26.38 -5.69
N ARG A 78 -7.06 25.58 -5.01
CA ARG A 78 -8.24 26.10 -4.29
C ARG A 78 -7.88 26.75 -2.97
N GLY A 79 -6.62 26.70 -2.57
CA GLY A 79 -6.18 27.19 -1.26
C GLY A 79 -6.62 26.27 -0.12
N HIS A 80 -6.95 25.04 -0.42
CA HIS A 80 -7.41 24.05 0.56
C HIS A 80 -6.25 23.17 1.03
N TYR A 81 -6.35 22.70 2.26
CA TYR A 81 -5.44 21.71 2.81
C TYR A 81 -6.19 20.74 3.71
N ALA A 82 -5.63 19.57 3.92
CA ALA A 82 -6.23 18.56 4.78
C ALA A 82 -5.50 18.46 6.11
N GLU A 83 -6.25 18.31 7.17
CA GLU A 83 -5.74 17.88 8.46
C GLU A 83 -6.20 16.45 8.68
N ILE A 84 -5.25 15.54 8.89
CA ILE A 84 -5.53 14.12 9.11
C ILE A 84 -4.79 13.67 10.36
N THR A 85 -5.54 13.17 11.33
CA THR A 85 -4.99 12.44 12.47
C THR A 85 -5.26 10.96 12.23
N PHE A 86 -4.20 10.20 12.00
CA PHE A 86 -4.31 8.77 11.77
C PHE A 86 -4.37 8.06 13.11
N ILE A 87 -5.47 7.36 13.37
CA ILE A 87 -5.66 6.64 14.64
C ILE A 87 -5.09 5.24 14.54
N GLY A 88 -5.45 4.49 13.50
CA GLY A 88 -4.89 3.17 13.31
C GLY A 88 -5.60 2.36 12.24
N VAL A 89 -4.98 1.22 11.90
CA VAL A 89 -5.55 0.22 11.02
C VAL A 89 -6.29 -0.79 11.89
N ASN A 90 -7.61 -0.86 11.75
CA ASN A 90 -8.43 -1.82 12.47
C ASN A 90 -8.33 -3.22 11.87
N SER A 91 -8.20 -3.29 10.54
CA SER A 91 -8.11 -4.54 9.80
C SER A 91 -7.36 -4.33 8.50
N ALA A 92 -6.48 -5.28 8.18
CA ALA A 92 -5.84 -5.38 6.88
C ALA A 92 -5.87 -6.84 6.47
N LYS A 93 -6.54 -7.13 5.35
CA LYS A 93 -6.73 -8.50 4.86
C LYS A 93 -6.34 -8.60 3.41
N ILE A 94 -5.62 -9.65 3.05
CA ILE A 94 -5.34 -9.97 1.66
C ILE A 94 -6.62 -10.54 1.07
N LYS A 95 -7.17 -9.84 0.08
CA LYS A 95 -8.36 -10.28 -0.66
C LYS A 95 -7.99 -11.30 -1.72
N GLU A 96 -6.92 -11.03 -2.45
CA GLU A 96 -6.38 -11.95 -3.46
C GLU A 96 -4.92 -11.62 -3.75
N HIS A 97 -4.21 -12.58 -4.32
CA HIS A 97 -2.88 -12.35 -4.86
C HIS A 97 -2.71 -13.16 -6.14
N LYS A 98 -2.00 -12.58 -7.09
CA LYS A 98 -1.74 -13.19 -8.39
C LYS A 98 -0.31 -12.94 -8.80
N LYS A 99 0.33 -13.97 -9.31
CA LYS A 99 1.66 -13.87 -9.90
C LYS A 99 1.55 -14.05 -11.41
N MET A 100 1.99 -13.04 -12.15
CA MET A 100 2.09 -13.08 -13.61
C MET A 100 3.54 -12.85 -13.98
N ASN A 101 4.14 -13.84 -14.64
CA ASN A 101 5.58 -13.88 -14.88
C ASN A 101 6.33 -13.78 -13.56
N GLN A 102 7.01 -12.69 -13.28
CA GLN A 102 7.75 -12.46 -12.05
C GLN A 102 7.15 -11.35 -11.21
N ILE A 103 5.98 -10.85 -11.59
CA ILE A 103 5.31 -9.77 -10.87
C ILE A 103 4.23 -10.36 -9.97
N LEU A 104 4.34 -10.09 -8.68
CA LEU A 104 3.34 -10.49 -7.70
C LEU A 104 2.50 -9.28 -7.34
N ASN A 105 1.20 -9.38 -7.60
CA ASN A 105 0.22 -8.37 -7.24
C ASN A 105 -0.60 -8.87 -6.06
N VAL A 106 -0.74 -8.04 -5.03
CA VAL A 106 -1.50 -8.37 -3.83
C VAL A 106 -2.54 -7.30 -3.57
N THR A 107 -3.80 -7.71 -3.53
CA THR A 107 -4.92 -6.82 -3.21
C THR A 107 -5.22 -6.90 -1.73
N VAL A 108 -5.24 -5.75 -1.06
CA VAL A 108 -5.46 -5.65 0.38
C VAL A 108 -6.68 -4.79 0.67
N GLU A 109 -7.54 -5.29 1.55
CA GLU A 109 -8.65 -4.52 2.09
C GLU A 109 -8.25 -3.98 3.45
N PHE A 110 -8.26 -2.63 3.57
CA PHE A 110 -7.97 -1.94 4.82
C PHE A 110 -9.25 -1.36 5.42
N ILE A 111 -9.37 -1.47 6.72
CA ILE A 111 -10.31 -0.69 7.52
C ILE A 111 -9.47 0.10 8.50
N SER A 112 -9.57 1.43 8.44
CA SER A 112 -8.80 2.31 9.30
C SER A 112 -9.70 3.34 9.98
N GLU A 113 -9.16 4.00 10.98
CA GLU A 113 -9.82 5.10 11.66
C GLU A 113 -8.95 6.35 11.60
N VAL A 114 -9.57 7.44 11.24
CA VAL A 114 -8.93 8.74 11.12
C VAL A 114 -9.86 9.84 11.66
N ILE A 115 -9.26 10.97 12.03
CA ILE A 115 -10.00 12.23 12.17
C ILE A 115 -9.49 13.12 11.04
N THR A 116 -10.38 13.60 10.18
CA THR A 116 -9.97 14.36 9.01
C THR A 116 -10.94 15.48 8.68
N CYS A 117 -10.40 16.58 8.21
CA CYS A 117 -11.17 17.68 7.63
C CYS A 117 -10.36 18.40 6.58
N ILE A 118 -11.06 19.11 5.72
CA ILE A 118 -10.47 20.03 4.75
C ILE A 118 -10.74 21.45 5.24
N LYS A 119 -9.71 22.28 5.22
CA LYS A 119 -9.78 23.70 5.62
C LYS A 119 -9.37 24.60 4.47
N ASP A 120 -9.91 25.81 4.47
CA ASP A 120 -9.51 26.87 3.54
C ASP A 120 -8.35 27.70 4.11
N LYS A 121 -7.95 28.75 3.39
CA LYS A 121 -6.86 29.65 3.79
C LYS A 121 -7.12 30.37 5.12
N GLU A 122 -8.37 30.60 5.46
CA GLU A 122 -8.78 31.22 6.72
C GLU A 122 -8.97 30.23 7.84
N LYS A 123 -8.53 28.98 7.65
CA LYS A 123 -8.65 27.89 8.62
C LYS A 123 -10.09 27.45 8.90
N LYS A 124 -11.01 27.79 8.00
CA LYS A 124 -12.41 27.38 8.10
C LYS A 124 -12.57 25.96 7.57
N VAL A 125 -13.29 25.14 8.30
CA VAL A 125 -13.64 23.78 7.87
C VAL A 125 -14.66 23.84 6.75
N ILE A 126 -14.31 23.29 5.58
CA ILE A 126 -15.20 23.24 4.42
C ILE A 126 -15.70 21.82 4.14
N SER A 127 -15.07 20.80 4.72
CA SER A 127 -15.48 19.41 4.57
C SER A 127 -14.93 18.60 5.73
N GLY A 128 -15.64 17.54 6.11
CA GLY A 128 -15.25 16.67 7.20
C GLY A 128 -15.59 17.23 8.57
N ASP A 129 -15.17 16.51 9.62
CA ASP A 129 -15.46 16.89 11.00
C ASP A 129 -14.21 16.66 11.86
N PRO A 130 -13.55 17.76 12.34
CA PRO A 130 -12.33 17.63 13.14
C PRO A 130 -12.57 17.04 14.54
N GLU A 131 -13.83 16.85 14.95
CA GLU A 131 -14.19 16.35 16.28
C GLU A 131 -14.63 14.88 16.26
N LYS A 132 -14.70 14.24 15.09
CA LYS A 132 -15.25 12.88 14.98
C LYS A 132 -14.28 11.91 14.32
N ILE A 133 -14.22 10.71 14.87
CA ILE A 133 -13.52 9.58 14.27
C ILE A 133 -14.34 9.07 13.10
N LYS A 134 -13.69 8.89 11.95
CA LYS A 134 -14.27 8.35 10.75
C LYS A 134 -13.59 7.00 10.41
N LYS A 135 -14.39 5.99 10.09
CA LYS A 135 -13.89 4.75 9.50
C LYS A 135 -13.73 4.92 8.01
N ILE A 136 -12.59 4.45 7.50
CA ILE A 136 -12.28 4.45 6.07
C ILE A 136 -12.08 3.02 5.61
N TYR A 137 -12.66 2.71 4.45
CA TYR A 137 -12.58 1.41 3.80
C TYR A 137 -11.83 1.60 2.48
N ASP A 138 -10.66 1.01 2.36
CA ASP A 138 -9.83 1.12 1.16
C ASP A 138 -9.45 -0.27 0.65
N THR A 139 -9.46 -0.42 -0.67
CA THR A 139 -8.95 -1.61 -1.34
C THR A 139 -7.82 -1.20 -2.26
N TRP A 140 -6.61 -1.62 -1.94
CA TRP A 140 -5.40 -1.21 -2.63
C TRP A 140 -4.65 -2.41 -3.20
N VAL A 141 -3.99 -2.22 -4.32
CA VAL A 141 -3.16 -3.24 -4.96
C VAL A 141 -1.69 -2.85 -4.86
N PHE A 142 -0.90 -3.71 -4.25
CA PHE A 142 0.55 -3.59 -4.18
C PHE A 142 1.20 -4.57 -5.15
N SER A 143 2.37 -4.20 -5.67
CA SER A 143 3.10 -5.01 -6.63
C SER A 143 4.57 -5.07 -6.27
N ARG A 144 5.19 -6.22 -6.55
CA ARG A 144 6.61 -6.42 -6.42
C ARG A 144 7.10 -7.35 -7.52
N ASP A 145 8.26 -7.01 -8.11
CA ASP A 145 9.01 -7.93 -8.96
C ASP A 145 9.82 -8.86 -8.05
N ILE A 146 9.45 -10.14 -7.99
CA ILE A 146 10.08 -11.11 -7.09
C ILE A 146 11.52 -11.46 -7.48
N LYS A 147 11.94 -11.13 -8.70
CA LYS A 147 13.33 -11.32 -9.18
C LYS A 147 14.18 -10.07 -8.98
N SER A 148 13.56 -8.95 -8.62
CA SER A 148 14.31 -7.72 -8.34
C SER A 148 15.08 -7.86 -7.03
N SER A 149 16.27 -7.26 -6.99
CA SER A 149 17.04 -7.13 -5.76
C SER A 149 16.39 -6.15 -4.77
N ASN A 150 15.48 -5.31 -5.26
CA ASN A 150 14.71 -4.41 -4.42
C ASN A 150 13.53 -5.16 -3.78
N PRO A 151 13.53 -5.36 -2.45
CA PRO A 151 12.46 -6.09 -1.78
C PRO A 151 11.19 -5.26 -1.56
N ASN A 152 11.20 -3.99 -1.92
CA ASN A 152 10.12 -3.07 -1.60
C ASN A 152 8.91 -3.26 -2.51
N TRP A 153 7.74 -3.13 -1.92
CA TRP A 153 6.46 -3.15 -2.61
C TRP A 153 6.08 -1.74 -3.01
N GLN A 154 5.35 -1.62 -4.11
CA GLN A 154 4.79 -0.35 -4.55
C GLN A 154 3.28 -0.45 -4.69
N LEU A 155 2.59 0.62 -4.31
CA LEU A 155 1.17 0.78 -4.60
C LEU A 155 1.01 1.03 -6.10
N VAL A 156 0.21 0.19 -6.75
CA VAL A 156 0.01 0.25 -8.21
C VAL A 156 -1.44 0.54 -8.60
N ASP A 157 -2.38 0.37 -7.66
CA ASP A 157 -3.78 0.70 -7.93
C ASP A 157 -4.55 0.93 -6.62
N THR A 158 -5.56 1.77 -6.70
CA THR A 158 -6.54 1.99 -5.64
C THR A 158 -7.93 1.70 -6.22
N LEU A 159 -8.64 0.74 -5.64
CA LEU A 159 -9.93 0.28 -6.15
C LEU A 159 -11.09 0.97 -5.43
N THR A 160 -10.89 1.32 -4.19
CA THR A 160 -11.83 2.11 -3.39
C THR A 160 -11.07 2.93 -2.35
#